data_89652ea70b88c539d33b4eaaaf9d7ede
#
_entry.id   89652ea70b88c539d33b4eaaaf9d7ede
#
_cell.length_a   1.000
_cell.length_b   1.000
_cell.length_c   1.000
_cell.angle_alpha   90.00
_cell.angle_beta   90.00
_cell.angle_gamma   90.00
#
_symmetry.space_group_name_H-M   'P 1'
#
loop_
_entity.id
_entity.type
_entity.pdbx_description
1 polymer ?
#
loop_
_entity_poly.entity_id
_entity_poly.type
_entity_poly.pdbx_seq_one_letter_code
_entity_poly.pdbx_strand_id
1 'polypeptide(L)'
;LGVPEIEQRLKALKLAWAELKQMAATRGQKLDESLTYQQFLAKVEEEEAWIKQQLLSVEDYGDTMAAVQGLLKKHDAFETDFAVHRDRCKDISDAGTKLVEERNHHSDSISQRCQQLQDVVESWIADKETHVRSEEFGRDLSTVQTLLTKQETFDAGLHAFEHEGIQNITTLKDQLIAANHDQTPSILKRHADVIARWQKLLADSDARKQRLLRMQEQFRQIEELYLTFAKKASAFN
;
A
#
# COMPACT_ATOMS: atom_id res chain seq x y z
N LEU A 1 34.97 -64.08 -25.48
CA LEU A 1 35.31 -63.55 -24.12
C LEU A 1 35.09 -62.07 -23.91
N GLY A 2 34.51 -61.31 -24.82
CA GLY A 2 34.28 -59.85 -24.61
C GLY A 2 32.86 -59.36 -24.63
N VAL A 3 31.90 -60.22 -25.04
CA VAL A 3 30.51 -59.78 -25.21
C VAL A 3 29.78 -59.36 -23.89
N PRO A 4 29.84 -60.13 -22.79
CA PRO A 4 29.16 -59.75 -21.54
C PRO A 4 29.76 -58.50 -20.91
N GLU A 5 31.05 -58.25 -21.03
CA GLU A 5 31.68 -57.04 -20.52
C GLU A 5 31.25 -55.80 -21.31
N ILE A 6 31.14 -55.92 -22.63
CA ILE A 6 30.63 -54.84 -23.48
C ILE A 6 29.16 -54.51 -23.15
N GLU A 7 28.34 -55.54 -22.96
CA GLU A 7 26.92 -55.37 -22.59
C GLU A 7 26.78 -54.69 -21.23
N GLN A 8 27.63 -55.07 -20.25
CA GLN A 8 27.64 -54.46 -18.93
C GLN A 8 28.04 -52.97 -18.98
N ARG A 9 29.09 -52.66 -19.76
CA ARG A 9 29.51 -51.26 -19.97
C ARG A 9 28.48 -50.45 -20.73
N LEU A 10 27.80 -51.02 -21.71
CA LEU A 10 26.72 -50.36 -22.45
C LEU A 10 25.51 -50.08 -21.55
N LYS A 11 25.17 -51.03 -20.67
CA LYS A 11 24.10 -50.85 -19.66
C LYS A 11 24.46 -49.74 -18.68
N ALA A 12 25.69 -49.73 -18.15
CA ALA A 12 26.17 -48.68 -17.26
C ALA A 12 26.16 -47.30 -17.94
N LEU A 13 26.60 -47.21 -19.20
CA LEU A 13 26.56 -45.98 -19.97
C LEU A 13 25.12 -45.47 -20.18
N LYS A 14 24.18 -46.36 -20.51
CA LYS A 14 22.76 -45.99 -20.66
C LYS A 14 22.16 -45.47 -19.37
N LEU A 15 22.49 -46.06 -18.20
CA LEU A 15 22.07 -45.60 -16.91
C LEU A 15 22.65 -44.22 -16.59
N ALA A 16 23.95 -44.04 -16.74
CA ALA A 16 24.63 -42.75 -16.52
C ALA A 16 24.08 -41.66 -17.43
N TRP A 17 23.74 -41.98 -18.69
CA TRP A 17 23.12 -41.05 -19.61
C TRP A 17 21.72 -40.67 -19.20
N ALA A 18 20.89 -41.63 -18.69
CA ALA A 18 19.56 -41.35 -18.17
C ALA A 18 19.59 -40.46 -16.92
N GLU A 19 20.54 -40.73 -16.00
CA GLU A 19 20.78 -39.92 -14.81
C GLU A 19 21.21 -38.48 -15.18
N LEU A 20 22.12 -38.32 -16.12
CA LEU A 20 22.56 -37.02 -16.60
C LEU A 20 21.41 -36.24 -17.22
N LYS A 21 20.56 -36.86 -18.03
CA LYS A 21 19.36 -36.24 -18.59
C LYS A 21 18.40 -35.80 -17.49
N GLN A 22 18.20 -36.62 -16.47
CA GLN A 22 17.33 -36.28 -15.34
C GLN A 22 17.89 -35.10 -14.55
N MET A 23 19.20 -35.10 -14.26
CA MET A 23 19.85 -33.97 -13.57
C MET A 23 19.76 -32.69 -14.39
N ALA A 24 19.96 -32.76 -15.72
CA ALA A 24 19.83 -31.60 -16.60
C ALA A 24 18.42 -31.05 -16.63
N ALA A 25 17.37 -31.90 -16.68
CA ALA A 25 15.99 -31.50 -16.63
C ALA A 25 15.67 -30.84 -15.29
N THR A 26 16.09 -31.42 -14.17
CA THR A 26 15.88 -30.85 -12.83
C THR A 26 16.58 -29.50 -12.68
N ARG A 27 17.81 -29.36 -13.21
CA ARG A 27 18.51 -28.07 -13.20
C ARG A 27 17.78 -27.01 -14.04
N GLY A 28 17.28 -27.39 -15.22
CA GLY A 28 16.48 -26.52 -16.08
C GLY A 28 15.26 -25.99 -15.33
N GLN A 29 14.49 -26.88 -14.70
CA GLN A 29 13.32 -26.50 -13.92
C GLN A 29 13.69 -25.53 -12.78
N LYS A 30 14.74 -25.80 -12.01
CA LYS A 30 15.18 -24.90 -10.92
C LYS A 30 15.64 -23.53 -11.44
N LEU A 31 16.25 -23.47 -12.61
CA LEU A 31 16.64 -22.21 -13.24
C LEU A 31 15.40 -21.40 -13.68
N ASP A 32 14.39 -22.06 -14.25
CA ASP A 32 13.13 -21.41 -14.63
C ASP A 32 12.38 -20.87 -13.40
N GLU A 33 12.31 -21.65 -12.32
CA GLU A 33 11.72 -21.22 -11.04
C GLU A 33 12.48 -20.03 -10.46
N SER A 34 13.81 -20.05 -10.51
CA SER A 34 14.66 -18.94 -10.04
C SER A 34 14.45 -17.68 -10.89
N LEU A 35 14.34 -17.83 -12.22
CA LEU A 35 14.06 -16.71 -13.12
C LEU A 35 12.73 -16.06 -12.81
N THR A 36 11.69 -16.84 -12.65
CA THR A 36 10.34 -16.35 -12.31
C THR A 36 10.34 -15.61 -10.96
N TYR A 37 11.06 -16.14 -9.98
CA TYR A 37 11.23 -15.49 -8.67
C TYR A 37 11.96 -14.14 -8.78
N GLN A 38 13.03 -14.05 -9.55
CA GLN A 38 13.77 -12.79 -9.76
C GLN A 38 12.91 -11.74 -10.49
N GLN A 39 12.11 -12.16 -11.45
CA GLN A 39 11.14 -11.28 -12.12
C GLN A 39 10.07 -10.76 -11.15
N PHE A 40 9.60 -11.60 -10.24
CA PHE A 40 8.68 -11.21 -9.19
C PHE A 40 9.32 -10.16 -8.25
N LEU A 41 10.54 -10.39 -7.76
CA LEU A 41 11.26 -9.46 -6.89
C LEU A 41 11.45 -8.09 -7.55
N ALA A 42 11.86 -8.07 -8.82
CA ALA A 42 12.06 -6.82 -9.55
C ALA A 42 10.78 -5.97 -9.62
N LYS A 43 9.63 -6.60 -9.83
CA LYS A 43 8.34 -5.91 -9.83
C LYS A 43 7.97 -5.36 -8.45
N VAL A 44 8.20 -6.14 -7.38
CA VAL A 44 7.95 -5.68 -6.00
C VAL A 44 8.83 -4.47 -5.67
N GLU A 45 10.12 -4.51 -6.01
CA GLU A 45 11.06 -3.41 -5.76
C GLU A 45 10.68 -2.13 -6.51
N GLU A 46 10.20 -2.26 -7.75
CA GLU A 46 9.69 -1.12 -8.53
C GLU A 46 8.49 -0.45 -7.85
N GLU A 47 7.51 -1.22 -7.41
CA GLU A 47 6.31 -0.69 -6.73
C GLU A 47 6.63 -0.10 -5.35
N GLU A 48 7.51 -0.75 -4.57
CA GLU A 48 7.96 -0.20 -3.28
C GLU A 48 8.68 1.14 -3.45
N ALA A 49 9.50 1.29 -4.50
CA ALA A 49 10.19 2.55 -4.79
C ALA A 49 9.19 3.65 -5.15
N TRP A 50 8.19 3.34 -5.97
CA TRP A 50 7.13 4.28 -6.33
C TRP A 50 6.32 4.73 -5.10
N ILE A 51 5.86 3.78 -4.26
CA ILE A 51 5.12 4.08 -3.02
C ILE A 51 5.95 5.00 -2.10
N LYS A 52 7.23 4.70 -1.90
CA LYS A 52 8.14 5.53 -1.09
C LYS A 52 8.28 6.95 -1.66
N GLN A 53 8.36 7.09 -2.97
CA GLN A 53 8.44 8.40 -3.62
C GLN A 53 7.16 9.22 -3.39
N GLN A 54 5.98 8.58 -3.49
CA GLN A 54 4.71 9.26 -3.26
C GLN A 54 4.53 9.70 -1.80
N LEU A 55 5.00 8.92 -0.83
CA LEU A 55 4.97 9.29 0.58
C LEU A 55 5.72 10.60 0.87
N LEU A 56 6.80 10.89 0.12
CA LEU A 56 7.59 12.12 0.28
C LEU A 56 6.94 13.36 -0.36
N SER A 57 5.96 13.19 -1.25
CA SER A 57 5.38 14.28 -2.04
C SER A 57 4.09 14.88 -1.47
N VAL A 58 3.54 14.33 -0.40
CA VAL A 58 2.18 14.64 0.10
C VAL A 58 2.14 15.84 1.06
N GLU A 59 3.27 16.40 1.48
CA GLU A 59 3.31 17.40 2.56
C GLU A 59 3.20 18.87 2.11
N ASP A 60 3.13 19.17 0.82
CA ASP A 60 3.02 20.54 0.31
C ASP A 60 1.58 20.87 -0.08
N TYR A 61 0.96 21.80 0.64
CA TYR A 61 -0.42 22.26 0.40
C TYR A 61 -0.51 23.63 -0.30
N GLY A 62 0.63 24.27 -0.56
CA GLY A 62 0.73 25.56 -1.25
C GLY A 62 0.14 26.75 -0.47
N ASP A 63 0.87 27.85 -0.42
CA ASP A 63 0.49 29.07 0.31
C ASP A 63 -0.24 30.10 -0.59
N THR A 64 -0.35 29.83 -1.88
CA THR A 64 -0.98 30.74 -2.86
C THR A 64 -1.98 30.00 -3.74
N MET A 65 -2.96 30.72 -4.30
CA MET A 65 -3.93 30.18 -5.26
C MET A 65 -3.26 29.47 -6.45
N ALA A 66 -2.17 30.03 -6.97
CA ALA A 66 -1.40 29.45 -8.08
C ALA A 66 -0.70 28.14 -7.66
N ALA A 67 -0.17 28.09 -6.43
CA ALA A 67 0.44 26.88 -5.88
C ALA A 67 -0.61 25.79 -5.68
N VAL A 68 -1.79 26.12 -5.13
CA VAL A 68 -2.90 25.17 -4.95
C VAL A 68 -3.39 24.64 -6.30
N GLN A 69 -3.56 25.48 -7.32
CA GLN A 69 -3.93 25.03 -8.67
C GLN A 69 -2.87 24.13 -9.30
N GLY A 70 -1.59 24.41 -9.06
CA GLY A 70 -0.48 23.57 -9.51
C GLY A 70 -0.49 22.20 -8.80
N LEU A 71 -0.80 22.18 -7.51
CA LEU A 71 -0.92 20.96 -6.72
C LEU A 71 -2.15 20.12 -7.13
N LEU A 72 -3.30 20.76 -7.43
CA LEU A 72 -4.46 20.06 -7.97
C LEU A 72 -4.14 19.35 -9.29
N LYS A 73 -3.46 19.99 -10.21
CA LYS A 73 -3.02 19.33 -11.47
C LYS A 73 -2.06 18.17 -11.23
N LYS A 74 -1.15 18.31 -10.26
CA LYS A 74 -0.27 17.20 -9.86
C LYS A 74 -1.07 16.06 -9.22
N HIS A 75 -2.11 16.39 -8.46
CA HIS A 75 -2.99 15.41 -7.86
C HIS A 75 -3.81 14.64 -8.91
N ASP A 76 -4.37 15.33 -9.91
CA ASP A 76 -5.07 14.67 -11.03
C ASP A 76 -4.15 13.71 -11.81
N ALA A 77 -2.89 14.11 -12.03
CA ALA A 77 -1.89 13.24 -12.64
C ALA A 77 -1.55 12.06 -11.73
N PHE A 78 -1.41 12.31 -10.43
CA PHE A 78 -1.17 11.28 -9.44
C PHE A 78 -2.32 10.26 -9.38
N GLU A 79 -3.60 10.68 -9.38
CA GLU A 79 -4.74 9.75 -9.39
C GLU A 79 -4.71 8.82 -10.62
N THR A 80 -4.26 9.34 -11.76
CA THR A 80 -4.14 8.54 -12.98
C THR A 80 -3.02 7.50 -12.86
N ASP A 81 -1.85 7.91 -12.41
CA ASP A 81 -0.70 7.01 -12.19
C ASP A 81 -1.02 5.98 -11.10
N PHE A 82 -1.71 6.41 -10.07
CA PHE A 82 -2.13 5.60 -8.95
C PHE A 82 -3.04 4.41 -9.37
N ALA A 83 -4.00 4.64 -10.26
CA ALA A 83 -4.85 3.56 -10.78
C ALA A 83 -4.02 2.49 -11.51
N VAL A 84 -3.00 2.89 -12.25
CA VAL A 84 -2.08 1.96 -12.94
C VAL A 84 -1.25 1.15 -11.95
N HIS A 85 -0.72 1.82 -10.92
CA HIS A 85 0.10 1.15 -9.90
C HIS A 85 -0.71 0.21 -9.02
N ARG A 86 -1.98 0.54 -8.73
CA ARG A 86 -2.92 -0.36 -8.06
C ARG A 86 -3.07 -1.68 -8.80
N ASP A 87 -3.32 -1.63 -10.10
CA ASP A 87 -3.50 -2.83 -10.91
C ASP A 87 -2.20 -3.65 -10.98
N ARG A 88 -1.04 -2.97 -11.03
CA ARG A 88 0.28 -3.63 -10.94
C ARG A 88 0.51 -4.31 -9.59
N CYS A 89 0.15 -3.68 -8.48
CA CYS A 89 0.25 -4.30 -7.15
C CYS A 89 -0.60 -5.56 -7.07
N LYS A 90 -1.80 -5.54 -7.64
CA LYS A 90 -2.66 -6.71 -7.74
C LYS A 90 -1.99 -7.82 -8.55
N ASP A 91 -1.47 -7.51 -9.73
CA ASP A 91 -0.80 -8.48 -10.58
C ASP A 91 0.42 -9.11 -9.90
N ILE A 92 1.17 -8.32 -9.12
CA ILE A 92 2.31 -8.79 -8.33
C ILE A 92 1.83 -9.75 -7.23
N SER A 93 0.76 -9.40 -6.53
CA SER A 93 0.17 -10.25 -5.49
C SER A 93 -0.31 -11.58 -6.07
N ASP A 94 -1.02 -11.54 -7.18
CA ASP A 94 -1.52 -12.75 -7.88
C ASP A 94 -0.35 -13.63 -8.38
N ALA A 95 0.69 -13.02 -8.92
CA ALA A 95 1.90 -13.72 -9.33
C ALA A 95 2.64 -14.37 -8.15
N GLY A 96 2.78 -13.67 -7.03
CA GLY A 96 3.40 -14.20 -5.81
C GLY A 96 2.64 -15.40 -5.26
N THR A 97 1.32 -15.32 -5.24
CA THR A 97 0.44 -16.42 -4.84
C THR A 97 0.65 -17.66 -5.68
N LYS A 98 0.63 -17.49 -6.99
CA LYS A 98 0.83 -18.58 -7.92
C LYS A 98 2.17 -19.28 -7.68
N LEU A 99 3.23 -18.52 -7.42
CA LEU A 99 4.55 -19.08 -7.11
C LEU A 99 4.56 -19.87 -5.79
N VAL A 100 3.82 -19.44 -4.78
CA VAL A 100 3.67 -20.17 -3.51
C VAL A 100 2.84 -21.44 -3.69
N GLU A 101 1.73 -21.38 -4.43
CA GLU A 101 0.87 -22.53 -4.74
C GLU A 101 1.60 -23.60 -5.54
N GLU A 102 2.45 -23.20 -6.46
CA GLU A 102 3.31 -24.10 -7.27
C GLU A 102 4.46 -24.70 -6.45
N ARG A 103 4.54 -24.41 -5.14
CA ARG A 103 5.61 -24.86 -4.23
C ARG A 103 7.01 -24.53 -4.76
N ASN A 104 7.17 -23.31 -5.27
CA ASN A 104 8.47 -22.81 -5.67
C ASN A 104 9.46 -22.95 -4.50
N HIS A 105 10.71 -23.35 -4.77
CA HIS A 105 11.73 -23.50 -3.74
C HIS A 105 12.13 -22.17 -3.04
N HIS A 106 11.63 -21.03 -3.53
CA HIS A 106 11.76 -19.70 -2.91
C HIS A 106 10.52 -19.27 -2.09
N SER A 107 9.58 -20.16 -1.78
CA SER A 107 8.32 -19.83 -1.07
C SER A 107 8.54 -19.05 0.23
N ASP A 108 9.58 -19.40 1.00
CA ASP A 108 9.92 -18.69 2.24
C ASP A 108 10.34 -17.24 1.99
N SER A 109 11.14 -17.00 0.94
CA SER A 109 11.58 -15.66 0.56
C SER A 109 10.41 -14.82 0.02
N ILE A 110 9.48 -15.41 -0.71
CA ILE A 110 8.25 -14.79 -1.18
C ILE A 110 7.39 -14.37 0.01
N SER A 111 7.21 -15.26 0.99
CA SER A 111 6.46 -14.98 2.22
C SER A 111 7.10 -13.84 3.02
N GLN A 112 8.44 -13.82 3.14
CA GLN A 112 9.16 -12.74 3.79
C GLN A 112 8.93 -11.40 3.08
N ARG A 113 8.91 -11.37 1.75
CA ARG A 113 8.66 -10.16 0.97
C ARG A 113 7.24 -9.63 1.17
N CYS A 114 6.28 -10.54 1.27
CA CYS A 114 4.90 -10.19 1.61
C CYS A 114 4.78 -9.55 3.01
N GLN A 115 5.55 -10.04 3.99
CA GLN A 115 5.61 -9.42 5.31
C GLN A 115 6.21 -8.01 5.26
N GLN A 116 7.26 -7.79 4.48
CA GLN A 116 7.85 -6.47 4.28
C GLN A 116 6.85 -5.47 3.68
N LEU A 117 6.01 -5.91 2.74
CA LEU A 117 4.94 -5.06 2.20
C LEU A 117 3.94 -4.65 3.29
N GLN A 118 3.60 -5.55 4.22
CA GLN A 118 2.78 -5.21 5.39
C GLN A 118 3.46 -4.17 6.29
N ASP A 119 4.79 -4.24 6.47
CA ASP A 119 5.55 -3.25 7.25
C ASP A 119 5.41 -1.85 6.63
N VAL A 120 5.45 -1.74 5.30
CA VAL A 120 5.26 -0.46 4.58
C VAL A 120 3.86 0.09 4.83
N VAL A 121 2.81 -0.76 4.75
CA VAL A 121 1.43 -0.37 5.03
C VAL A 121 1.26 0.11 6.47
N GLU A 122 1.83 -0.59 7.45
CA GLU A 122 1.77 -0.21 8.86
C GLU A 122 2.46 1.13 9.13
N SER A 123 3.62 1.37 8.50
CA SER A 123 4.33 2.64 8.59
C SER A 123 3.49 3.79 8.02
N TRP A 124 2.86 3.59 6.87
CA TRP A 124 1.97 4.57 6.26
C TRP A 124 0.80 4.93 7.18
N ILE A 125 0.14 3.93 7.76
CA ILE A 125 -0.96 4.15 8.73
C ILE A 125 -0.45 4.97 9.93
N ALA A 126 0.72 4.66 10.48
CA ALA A 126 1.31 5.39 11.61
C ALA A 126 1.52 6.88 11.31
N ASP A 127 2.00 7.20 10.11
CA ASP A 127 2.18 8.59 9.68
C ASP A 127 0.83 9.33 9.62
N LYS A 128 -0.20 8.70 9.08
CA LYS A 128 -1.55 9.28 8.98
C LYS A 128 -2.24 9.43 10.34
N GLU A 129 -2.01 8.50 11.28
CA GLU A 129 -2.49 8.63 12.66
C GLU A 129 -1.93 9.90 13.33
N THR A 130 -0.70 10.30 13.05
CA THR A 130 -0.09 11.52 13.57
C THR A 130 -0.83 12.77 13.07
N HIS A 131 -1.19 12.81 11.79
CA HIS A 131 -1.96 13.91 11.21
C HIS A 131 -3.34 14.06 11.87
N VAL A 132 -4.05 12.96 12.08
CA VAL A 132 -5.39 12.97 12.70
C VAL A 132 -5.36 13.42 14.15
N ARG A 133 -4.28 13.14 14.89
CA ARG A 133 -4.09 13.55 16.29
C ARG A 133 -3.74 15.02 16.45
N SER A 134 -3.49 15.76 15.38
CA SER A 134 -3.20 17.20 15.45
C SER A 134 -4.36 17.96 16.07
N GLU A 135 -4.09 18.77 17.08
CA GLU A 135 -5.05 19.62 17.78
C GLU A 135 -5.19 21.02 17.15
N GLU A 136 -4.63 21.21 15.96
CA GLU A 136 -4.77 22.46 15.22
C GLU A 136 -6.13 22.54 14.57
N PHE A 137 -6.96 23.48 15.01
CA PHE A 137 -8.33 23.70 14.53
C PHE A 137 -8.57 25.10 13.96
N GLY A 138 -7.52 25.93 13.81
CA GLY A 138 -7.62 27.29 13.29
C GLY A 138 -8.03 28.33 14.35
N ARG A 139 -7.83 29.61 14.03
CA ARG A 139 -8.12 30.74 14.92
C ARG A 139 -9.15 31.70 14.33
N ASP A 140 -9.47 31.53 13.06
CA ASP A 140 -10.45 32.34 12.31
C ASP A 140 -11.09 31.50 11.20
N LEU A 141 -12.08 32.07 10.53
CA LEU A 141 -12.82 31.38 9.47
C LEU A 141 -11.93 30.95 8.30
N SER A 142 -10.99 31.80 7.88
CA SER A 142 -10.08 31.50 6.76
C SER A 142 -9.16 30.32 7.09
N THR A 143 -8.61 30.30 8.30
CA THR A 143 -7.74 29.20 8.75
C THR A 143 -8.51 27.88 8.86
N VAL A 144 -9.75 27.93 9.39
CA VAL A 144 -10.60 26.73 9.47
C VAL A 144 -10.97 26.22 8.08
N GLN A 145 -11.28 27.08 7.13
CA GLN A 145 -11.57 26.68 5.74
C GLN A 145 -10.36 26.01 5.10
N THR A 146 -9.15 26.55 5.30
CA THR A 146 -7.92 25.93 4.84
C THR A 146 -7.71 24.54 5.45
N LEU A 147 -7.96 24.38 6.75
CA LEU A 147 -7.85 23.09 7.44
C LEU A 147 -8.90 22.09 6.95
N LEU A 148 -10.11 22.53 6.61
CA LEU A 148 -11.15 21.68 6.01
C LEU A 148 -10.74 21.17 4.63
N THR A 149 -10.19 22.03 3.77
CA THR A 149 -9.67 21.60 2.46
C THR A 149 -8.55 20.57 2.62
N LYS A 150 -7.63 20.79 3.57
CA LYS A 150 -6.60 19.80 3.91
C LYS A 150 -7.19 18.46 4.39
N GLN A 151 -8.24 18.53 5.21
CA GLN A 151 -8.93 17.36 5.71
C GLN A 151 -9.63 16.58 4.58
N GLU A 152 -10.25 17.26 3.63
CA GLU A 152 -10.88 16.62 2.46
C GLU A 152 -9.85 15.89 1.60
N THR A 153 -8.69 16.51 1.36
CA THR A 153 -7.58 15.87 0.63
C THR A 153 -7.05 14.64 1.39
N PHE A 154 -6.93 14.76 2.71
CA PHE A 154 -6.53 13.64 3.56
C PHE A 154 -7.53 12.48 3.51
N ASP A 155 -8.83 12.77 3.61
CA ASP A 155 -9.89 11.76 3.54
C ASP A 155 -9.90 11.05 2.17
N ALA A 156 -9.69 11.78 1.08
CA ALA A 156 -9.55 11.20 -0.26
C ALA A 156 -8.35 10.24 -0.34
N GLY A 157 -7.21 10.61 0.26
CA GLY A 157 -6.04 9.74 0.37
C GLY A 157 -6.31 8.47 1.19
N LEU A 158 -7.09 8.57 2.28
CA LEU A 158 -7.51 7.39 3.06
C LEU A 158 -8.37 6.45 2.21
N HIS A 159 -9.36 6.97 1.48
CA HIS A 159 -10.22 6.15 0.62
C HIS A 159 -9.43 5.45 -0.50
N ALA A 160 -8.50 6.16 -1.11
CA ALA A 160 -7.63 5.56 -2.11
C ALA A 160 -6.80 4.41 -1.52
N PHE A 161 -6.21 4.60 -0.35
CA PHE A 161 -5.40 3.59 0.32
C PHE A 161 -6.21 2.37 0.81
N GLU A 162 -7.50 2.54 1.12
CA GLU A 162 -8.37 1.42 1.48
C GLU A 162 -8.41 0.36 0.38
N HIS A 163 -8.55 0.80 -0.87
CA HIS A 163 -8.59 -0.11 -2.02
C HIS A 163 -7.24 -0.75 -2.34
N GLU A 164 -6.14 -0.12 -2.00
CA GLU A 164 -4.81 -0.60 -2.39
C GLU A 164 -4.05 -1.26 -1.27
N GLY A 165 -3.84 -0.56 -0.16
CA GLY A 165 -3.10 -1.09 0.96
C GLY A 165 -3.89 -2.17 1.69
N ILE A 166 -5.10 -1.83 2.12
CA ILE A 166 -5.90 -2.71 3.00
C ILE A 166 -6.45 -3.91 2.25
N GLN A 167 -6.97 -3.74 1.04
CA GLN A 167 -7.47 -4.88 0.25
C GLN A 167 -6.33 -5.80 -0.19
N ASN A 168 -5.18 -5.26 -0.57
CA ASN A 168 -4.04 -6.07 -0.97
C ASN A 168 -3.49 -6.91 0.17
N ILE A 169 -3.32 -6.36 1.39
CA ILE A 169 -2.88 -7.16 2.54
C ILE A 169 -3.91 -8.21 2.95
N THR A 170 -5.20 -7.93 2.75
CA THR A 170 -6.28 -8.90 3.02
C THR A 170 -6.23 -10.06 2.03
N THR A 171 -6.11 -9.77 0.74
CA THR A 171 -5.97 -10.77 -0.31
C THR A 171 -4.73 -11.64 -0.06
N LEU A 172 -3.59 -11.01 0.24
CA LEU A 172 -2.35 -11.70 0.53
C LEU A 172 -2.46 -12.62 1.75
N LYS A 173 -3.11 -12.17 2.82
CA LYS A 173 -3.41 -12.99 4.00
C LYS A 173 -4.22 -14.23 3.61
N ASP A 174 -5.29 -14.07 2.84
CA ASP A 174 -6.16 -15.18 2.44
C ASP A 174 -5.40 -16.21 1.60
N GLN A 175 -4.52 -15.75 0.74
CA GLN A 175 -3.66 -16.59 -0.09
C GLN A 175 -2.66 -17.39 0.73
N LEU A 176 -1.99 -16.77 1.70
CA LEU A 176 -1.03 -17.45 2.58
C LEU A 176 -1.73 -18.50 3.48
N ILE A 177 -2.98 -18.24 3.91
CA ILE A 177 -3.79 -19.19 4.65
C ILE A 177 -4.15 -20.38 3.77
N ALA A 178 -4.60 -20.14 2.53
CA ALA A 178 -4.94 -21.21 1.58
C ALA A 178 -3.75 -22.10 1.24
N ALA A 179 -2.52 -21.55 1.25
CA ALA A 179 -1.28 -22.28 1.04
C ALA A 179 -0.80 -23.09 2.28
N ASN A 180 -1.54 -23.07 3.41
CA ASN A 180 -1.17 -23.70 4.68
C ASN A 180 0.25 -23.31 5.16
N HIS A 181 0.57 -22.02 5.13
CA HIS A 181 1.87 -21.52 5.56
C HIS A 181 2.06 -21.70 7.07
N ASP A 182 3.25 -22.10 7.51
CA ASP A 182 3.55 -22.42 8.94
C ASP A 182 3.31 -21.22 9.88
N GLN A 183 3.40 -20.00 9.37
CA GLN A 183 3.19 -18.78 10.14
C GLN A 183 1.75 -18.24 10.08
N THR A 184 0.78 -19.02 9.62
CA THR A 184 -0.63 -18.64 9.50
C THR A 184 -1.20 -17.94 10.75
N PRO A 185 -0.98 -18.41 12.00
CA PRO A 185 -1.50 -17.73 13.19
C PRO A 185 -0.92 -16.32 13.39
N SER A 186 0.36 -16.12 13.12
CA SER A 186 1.03 -14.81 13.21
C SER A 186 0.51 -13.85 12.14
N ILE A 187 0.32 -14.33 10.91
CA ILE A 187 -0.22 -13.58 9.78
C ILE A 187 -1.64 -13.11 10.08
N LEU A 188 -2.50 -13.96 10.60
CA LEU A 188 -3.87 -13.65 11.00
C LEU A 188 -3.91 -12.56 12.07
N LYS A 189 -3.12 -12.70 13.13
CA LYS A 189 -3.06 -11.72 14.21
C LYS A 189 -2.60 -10.37 13.70
N ARG A 190 -1.52 -10.32 12.95
CA ARG A 190 -0.95 -9.08 12.41
C ARG A 190 -1.93 -8.38 11.46
N HIS A 191 -2.59 -9.12 10.58
CA HIS A 191 -3.62 -8.58 9.72
C HIS A 191 -4.77 -7.97 10.54
N ALA A 192 -5.27 -8.68 11.57
CA ALA A 192 -6.33 -8.18 12.44
C ALA A 192 -5.93 -6.86 13.15
N ASP A 193 -4.69 -6.76 13.64
CA ASP A 193 -4.15 -5.55 14.28
C ASP A 193 -4.09 -4.38 13.28
N VAL A 194 -3.65 -4.60 12.04
CA VAL A 194 -3.62 -3.56 10.98
C VAL A 194 -5.03 -3.10 10.63
N ILE A 195 -5.99 -4.02 10.47
CA ILE A 195 -7.38 -3.66 10.18
C ILE A 195 -8.00 -2.86 11.32
N ALA A 196 -7.76 -3.24 12.58
CA ALA A 196 -8.25 -2.49 13.74
C ALA A 196 -7.69 -1.04 13.78
N ARG A 197 -6.38 -0.88 13.51
CA ARG A 197 -5.74 0.45 13.41
C ARG A 197 -6.31 1.26 12.26
N TRP A 198 -6.55 0.65 11.12
CA TRP A 198 -7.17 1.28 9.96
C TRP A 198 -8.58 1.80 10.28
N GLN A 199 -9.42 0.97 10.87
CA GLN A 199 -10.77 1.37 11.28
C GLN A 199 -10.76 2.53 12.28
N LYS A 200 -9.83 2.49 13.24
CA LYS A 200 -9.63 3.59 14.18
C LYS A 200 -9.20 4.87 13.48
N LEU A 201 -8.27 4.80 12.53
CA LEU A 201 -7.81 5.95 11.75
C LEU A 201 -8.96 6.61 10.98
N LEU A 202 -9.83 5.84 10.35
CA LEU A 202 -11.02 6.34 9.65
C LEU A 202 -11.98 7.07 10.62
N ALA A 203 -12.23 6.48 11.80
CA ALA A 203 -13.08 7.08 12.81
C ALA A 203 -12.48 8.38 13.37
N ASP A 204 -11.18 8.40 13.64
CA ASP A 204 -10.48 9.60 14.16
C ASP A 204 -10.44 10.70 13.08
N SER A 205 -10.31 10.36 11.79
CA SER A 205 -10.38 11.30 10.67
C SER A 205 -11.76 11.96 10.58
N ASP A 206 -12.84 11.17 10.63
CA ASP A 206 -14.20 11.69 10.62
C ASP A 206 -14.47 12.59 11.85
N ALA A 207 -14.06 12.19 13.04
CA ALA A 207 -14.18 12.98 14.24
C ALA A 207 -13.47 14.34 14.13
N ARG A 208 -12.26 14.38 13.52
CA ARG A 208 -11.53 15.62 13.24
C ARG A 208 -12.31 16.50 12.27
N LYS A 209 -12.80 15.94 11.17
CA LYS A 209 -13.62 16.65 10.18
C LYS A 209 -14.84 17.29 10.81
N GLN A 210 -15.57 16.56 11.64
CA GLN A 210 -16.74 17.06 12.36
C GLN A 210 -16.39 18.21 13.33
N ARG A 211 -15.22 18.18 13.96
CA ARG A 211 -14.76 19.30 14.79
C ARG A 211 -14.47 20.53 13.94
N LEU A 212 -13.79 20.40 12.83
CA LEU A 212 -13.50 21.51 11.91
C LEU A 212 -14.78 22.16 11.36
N LEU A 213 -15.79 21.35 10.99
CA LEU A 213 -17.08 21.83 10.53
C LEU A 213 -17.81 22.63 11.62
N ARG A 214 -17.80 22.15 12.87
CA ARG A 214 -18.39 22.89 14.00
C ARG A 214 -17.68 24.22 14.23
N MET A 215 -16.36 24.25 14.14
CA MET A 215 -15.59 25.49 14.30
C MET A 215 -15.85 26.47 13.16
N GLN A 216 -15.97 25.99 11.92
CA GLN A 216 -16.34 26.82 10.77
C GLN A 216 -17.69 27.51 11.03
N GLU A 217 -18.69 26.77 11.48
CA GLU A 217 -20.01 27.33 11.79
C GLU A 217 -19.97 28.35 12.92
N GLN A 218 -19.19 28.08 13.97
CA GLN A 218 -19.02 29.04 15.08
C GLN A 218 -18.37 30.34 14.61
N PHE A 219 -17.30 30.28 13.81
CA PHE A 219 -16.66 31.48 13.28
C PHE A 219 -17.57 32.25 12.31
N ARG A 220 -18.34 31.53 11.47
CA ARG A 220 -19.36 32.15 10.61
C ARG A 220 -20.40 32.94 11.41
N GLN A 221 -20.90 32.38 12.50
CA GLN A 221 -21.83 33.04 13.38
C GLN A 221 -21.23 34.28 14.07
N ILE A 222 -19.96 34.19 14.49
CA ILE A 222 -19.25 35.34 15.07
C ILE A 222 -19.10 36.47 14.03
N GLU A 223 -18.75 36.17 12.80
CA GLU A 223 -18.65 37.18 11.73
C GLU A 223 -19.99 37.83 11.42
N GLU A 224 -21.09 37.06 11.36
CA GLU A 224 -22.45 37.58 11.16
C GLU A 224 -22.89 38.51 12.30
N LEU A 225 -22.61 38.14 13.55
CA LEU A 225 -22.87 38.98 14.69
C LEU A 225 -22.06 40.25 14.67
N TYR A 226 -20.78 40.18 14.30
CA TYR A 226 -19.91 41.35 14.17
C TYR A 226 -20.41 42.31 13.07
N LEU A 227 -20.79 41.79 11.90
CA LEU A 227 -21.35 42.59 10.80
C LEU A 227 -22.68 43.23 11.21
N THR A 228 -23.52 42.53 11.93
CA THR A 228 -24.79 43.03 12.45
C THR A 228 -24.57 44.15 13.47
N PHE A 229 -23.59 43.99 14.37
CA PHE A 229 -23.20 44.99 15.33
C PHE A 229 -22.67 46.27 14.64
N ALA A 230 -21.75 46.09 13.67
CA ALA A 230 -21.18 47.18 12.91
C ALA A 230 -22.25 47.99 12.16
N LYS A 231 -23.24 47.34 11.52
CA LYS A 231 -24.36 47.99 10.86
C LYS A 231 -25.22 48.79 11.85
N LYS A 232 -25.51 48.24 13.04
CA LYS A 232 -26.27 48.96 14.07
C LYS A 232 -25.49 50.14 14.63
N ALA A 233 -24.18 49.96 14.88
CA ALA A 233 -23.34 51.05 15.37
C ALA A 233 -23.25 52.21 14.35
N SER A 234 -23.16 51.92 13.03
CA SER A 234 -23.17 52.93 11.96
C SER A 234 -24.52 53.66 11.84
N ALA A 235 -25.62 53.07 12.26
CA ALA A 235 -26.93 53.67 12.21
C ALA A 235 -27.19 54.63 13.41
N PHE A 236 -26.34 54.61 14.44
CA PHE A 236 -26.41 55.50 15.60
C PHE A 236 -25.55 56.79 15.45
N ASN A 237 -24.69 56.86 14.45
CA ASN A 237 -23.90 58.01 14.09
C ASN A 237 -24.55 58.79 12.89
#